data_c50f4a55c9340a46dc3c1f5dd17b5497
#
_entry.id   c50f4a55c9340a46dc3c1f5dd17b5497
#
_cell.length_a   1.000
_cell.length_b   1.000
_cell.length_c   1.000
_cell.angle_alpha   90.00
_cell.angle_beta   90.00
_cell.angle_gamma   90.00
#
_symmetry.space_group_name_H-M   'P 1'
#
loop_
_entity.id
_entity.type
_entity.pdbx_description
1 polymer ?
#
loop_
_entity_poly.entity_id
_entity_poly.type
_entity_poly.pdbx_seq_one_letter_code
_entity_poly.pdbx_strand_id
1 'polypeptide(L)'
;MLRSSLLLVFTLLVVQVSFAQQDTTDLLSLLGPEEPVTNYTYATFKSSRVINMHSIENPAAGIMDFRISHRFGTINSGAQNLFGLDQANMRLGFEFGVTDKLMAGFGRSNVNKEVDGFLKYKILRQSTGQVNMPISVSLFSSMVVRTGPWENPDRKNYFTSRLYYCHQILIARKFNESFSLQLAPTLVHRNLVSDTTIKNDVFAAGIGGRYKLTRRTSFNAEYVYVAPGQLEDIYKNSLSIGFDIETGGHVFQLHFTNSKPMNEKGFITETTGNWSKGDIQFGFNVSRVFTVAKRKETKDLEKD
;
A
#
# COMPACT_ATOMS: atom_id res chain seq x y z
N MET A 1 -71.66 25.18 15.26
CA MET A 1 -71.27 24.24 16.34
C MET A 1 -70.25 23.16 15.90
N LEU A 2 -70.17 22.75 14.64
CA LEU A 2 -69.24 21.68 14.18
C LEU A 2 -67.76 22.13 14.12
N ARG A 3 -67.48 23.42 13.87
CA ARG A 3 -66.09 23.94 13.75
C ARG A 3 -65.36 24.07 15.12
N SER A 4 -66.06 24.31 16.17
CA SER A 4 -65.50 24.45 17.52
C SER A 4 -65.14 23.10 18.14
N SER A 5 -65.85 22.03 17.79
CA SER A 5 -65.61 20.66 18.26
C SER A 5 -64.36 20.04 17.60
N LEU A 6 -64.08 20.40 16.32
CA LEU A 6 -62.92 19.89 15.60
C LEU A 6 -61.59 20.49 16.15
N LEU A 7 -61.61 21.76 16.55
CA LEU A 7 -60.47 22.42 17.16
C LEU A 7 -60.14 21.84 18.55
N LEU A 8 -61.16 21.47 19.33
CA LEU A 8 -60.95 20.88 20.65
C LEU A 8 -60.36 19.45 20.57
N VAL A 9 -60.76 18.67 19.57
CA VAL A 9 -60.22 17.32 19.35
C VAL A 9 -58.73 17.39 18.83
N PHE A 10 -58.44 18.40 18.01
CA PHE A 10 -57.07 18.58 17.51
C PHE A 10 -56.11 19.05 18.60
N THR A 11 -56.55 19.93 19.53
CA THR A 11 -55.78 20.37 20.69
C THR A 11 -55.55 19.25 21.72
N LEU A 12 -56.53 18.37 21.93
CA LEU A 12 -56.39 17.17 22.77
C LEU A 12 -55.41 16.12 22.19
N LEU A 13 -55.38 15.96 20.86
CA LEU A 13 -54.44 15.04 20.18
C LEU A 13 -52.99 15.56 20.25
N VAL A 14 -52.77 16.89 20.19
CA VAL A 14 -51.42 17.47 20.26
C VAL A 14 -50.84 17.39 21.68
N VAL A 15 -51.69 17.47 22.72
CA VAL A 15 -51.24 17.35 24.13
C VAL A 15 -50.85 15.91 24.49
N GLN A 16 -51.43 14.89 23.84
CA GLN A 16 -51.03 13.48 24.09
C GLN A 16 -49.66 13.08 23.52
N VAL A 17 -49.17 13.79 22.48
CA VAL A 17 -47.85 13.51 21.88
C VAL A 17 -46.69 14.04 22.72
N SER A 18 -46.95 14.99 23.62
CA SER A 18 -45.89 15.63 24.45
C SER A 18 -45.47 14.84 25.69
N PHE A 19 -46.18 13.79 26.07
CA PHE A 19 -45.85 12.97 27.25
C PHE A 19 -45.12 11.66 26.95
N ALA A 20 -44.84 11.34 25.68
CA ALA A 20 -44.16 10.09 25.27
C ALA A 20 -42.63 10.24 25.10
N GLN A 21 -42.05 11.39 25.44
CA GLN A 21 -40.65 11.70 25.18
C GLN A 21 -39.78 11.87 26.43
N GLN A 22 -40.20 11.42 27.59
CA GLN A 22 -39.49 11.71 28.84
C GLN A 22 -38.75 10.53 29.49
N ASP A 23 -38.70 9.34 28.86
CA ASP A 23 -38.11 8.15 29.51
C ASP A 23 -36.96 7.47 28.79
N THR A 24 -36.41 8.04 27.70
CA THR A 24 -35.28 7.44 27.03
C THR A 24 -33.90 7.95 27.47
N THR A 25 -33.88 9.02 28.28
CA THR A 25 -32.63 9.63 28.78
C THR A 25 -32.02 8.88 29.97
N ASP A 26 -32.78 8.06 30.66
CA ASP A 26 -32.33 7.41 31.88
C ASP A 26 -31.69 6.03 31.65
N LEU A 27 -32.06 5.34 30.57
CA LEU A 27 -31.45 4.04 30.20
C LEU A 27 -30.01 4.19 29.72
N LEU A 28 -29.63 5.29 29.05
CA LEU A 28 -28.27 5.57 28.64
C LEU A 28 -27.35 5.95 29.83
N SER A 29 -27.93 6.57 30.87
CA SER A 29 -27.19 6.92 32.10
C SER A 29 -26.87 5.68 32.95
N LEU A 30 -27.64 4.59 32.80
CA LEU A 30 -27.37 3.29 33.46
C LEU A 30 -26.18 2.54 32.85
N LEU A 31 -25.75 2.89 31.63
CA LEU A 31 -24.57 2.28 31.01
C LEU A 31 -23.24 2.79 31.58
N GLY A 32 -23.29 3.78 32.49
CA GLY A 32 -22.08 4.40 33.03
C GLY A 32 -21.31 5.24 31.98
N PRO A 33 -20.28 5.99 32.38
CA PRO A 33 -19.42 6.68 31.44
C PRO A 33 -18.69 5.63 30.58
N GLU A 34 -18.83 5.74 29.26
CA GLU A 34 -18.04 4.88 28.35
C GLU A 34 -16.54 5.05 28.67
N GLU A 35 -15.86 3.95 28.97
CA GLU A 35 -14.43 4.01 29.15
C GLU A 35 -13.77 4.51 27.85
N PRO A 36 -12.81 5.46 27.94
CA PRO A 36 -12.19 6.02 26.76
C PRO A 36 -11.46 4.95 25.97
N VAL A 37 -11.95 4.62 24.79
CA VAL A 37 -11.40 3.60 23.90
C VAL A 37 -10.50 4.24 22.85
N THR A 38 -9.36 3.60 22.52
CA THR A 38 -8.52 3.99 21.41
C THR A 38 -9.01 3.36 20.12
N ASN A 39 -9.49 4.18 19.19
CA ASN A 39 -9.96 3.77 17.88
C ASN A 39 -8.84 3.85 16.83
N TYR A 40 -8.30 2.72 16.43
CA TYR A 40 -7.26 2.66 15.41
C TYR A 40 -7.84 2.79 14.00
N THR A 41 -7.14 3.55 13.15
CA THR A 41 -7.48 3.68 11.73
C THR A 41 -7.18 2.38 11.00
N TYR A 42 -8.10 1.96 10.13
CA TYR A 42 -8.00 0.80 9.26
C TYR A 42 -8.15 1.19 7.79
N ALA A 43 -7.58 0.35 6.90
CA ALA A 43 -7.72 0.46 5.46
C ALA A 43 -7.33 1.85 4.92
N THR A 44 -6.16 2.37 5.34
CA THR A 44 -5.52 3.53 4.72
C THR A 44 -5.30 3.26 3.24
N PHE A 45 -4.80 2.07 2.92
CA PHE A 45 -4.77 1.49 1.56
C PHE A 45 -5.50 0.15 1.54
N LYS A 46 -5.80 -0.40 0.35
CA LYS A 46 -6.50 -1.68 0.21
C LYS A 46 -5.58 -2.88 0.33
N SER A 47 -4.31 -2.71 0.00
CA SER A 47 -3.33 -3.79 0.02
C SER A 47 -2.02 -3.32 0.62
N SER A 48 -1.08 -4.25 0.83
CA SER A 48 0.28 -3.96 1.30
C SER A 48 1.11 -3.13 0.30
N ARG A 49 0.58 -2.87 -0.90
CA ARG A 49 1.17 -2.01 -1.93
C ARG A 49 0.22 -0.90 -2.34
N VAL A 50 0.77 0.31 -2.65
CA VAL A 50 0.00 1.36 -3.34
C VAL A 50 -0.22 0.92 -4.79
N ILE A 51 0.82 0.78 -5.58
CA ILE A 51 0.91 0.10 -6.87
C ILE A 51 2.22 -0.69 -6.91
N ASN A 52 3.38 -0.03 -7.02
CA ASN A 52 4.72 -0.59 -6.85
C ASN A 52 5.22 -0.41 -5.41
N MET A 53 5.05 0.81 -4.85
CA MET A 53 5.50 1.16 -3.51
C MET A 53 4.78 0.34 -2.44
N HIS A 54 5.48 -0.07 -1.38
CA HIS A 54 4.84 -0.56 -0.17
C HIS A 54 3.90 0.49 0.42
N SER A 55 2.71 0.06 0.81
CA SER A 55 1.80 0.88 1.63
C SER A 55 2.09 0.67 3.12
N ILE A 56 1.45 1.48 3.96
CA ILE A 56 1.51 1.36 5.42
C ILE A 56 0.84 0.07 5.94
N GLU A 57 0.04 -0.62 5.11
CA GLU A 57 -0.73 -1.78 5.53
C GLU A 57 0.15 -3.05 5.62
N ASN A 58 -0.14 -3.87 6.64
CA ASN A 58 0.43 -5.20 6.83
C ASN A 58 -0.69 -6.23 6.81
N PRO A 59 -0.46 -7.47 6.32
CA PRO A 59 -1.30 -8.60 6.65
C PRO A 59 -1.36 -8.79 8.17
N ALA A 60 -2.49 -9.28 8.67
CA ALA A 60 -2.61 -9.61 10.09
C ALA A 60 -1.67 -10.78 10.47
N ALA A 61 -1.36 -10.90 11.76
CA ALA A 61 -0.54 -12.02 12.27
C ALA A 61 -1.10 -13.38 11.83
N GLY A 62 -0.24 -14.24 11.29
CA GLY A 62 -0.61 -15.57 10.78
C GLY A 62 -1.26 -15.57 9.38
N ILE A 63 -1.35 -14.43 8.73
CA ILE A 63 -1.87 -14.30 7.35
C ILE A 63 -0.71 -14.14 6.37
N MET A 64 -0.76 -14.88 5.28
CA MET A 64 0.12 -14.74 4.12
C MET A 64 -0.68 -14.08 2.98
N ASP A 65 -0.14 -13.02 2.37
CA ASP A 65 -0.62 -12.46 1.10
C ASP A 65 0.27 -12.98 -0.04
N PHE A 66 -0.30 -13.80 -0.93
CA PHE A 66 0.36 -14.22 -2.16
C PHE A 66 0.04 -13.22 -3.25
N ARG A 67 1.09 -12.70 -3.91
CA ARG A 67 0.98 -11.65 -4.90
C ARG A 67 1.64 -12.03 -6.21
N ILE A 68 0.88 -11.85 -7.29
CA ILE A 68 1.36 -11.88 -8.67
C ILE A 68 1.38 -10.45 -9.16
N SER A 69 2.54 -9.92 -9.49
CA SER A 69 2.69 -8.62 -10.16
C SER A 69 3.12 -8.86 -11.60
N HIS A 70 2.39 -8.25 -12.54
CA HIS A 70 2.62 -8.41 -13.97
C HIS A 70 2.74 -7.05 -14.66
N ARG A 71 3.68 -6.93 -15.59
CA ARG A 71 3.87 -5.77 -16.47
C ARG A 71 3.99 -6.25 -17.90
N PHE A 72 3.19 -5.68 -18.77
CA PHE A 72 3.32 -5.88 -20.21
C PHE A 72 4.46 -5.04 -20.78
N GLY A 73 4.66 -5.06 -22.09
CA GLY A 73 5.54 -4.12 -22.78
C GLY A 73 4.93 -2.71 -22.83
N THR A 74 5.61 -1.80 -23.53
CA THR A 74 5.16 -0.43 -23.66
C THR A 74 4.05 -0.28 -24.70
N ILE A 75 3.05 0.58 -24.43
CA ILE A 75 1.91 0.78 -25.33
C ILE A 75 2.32 1.43 -26.67
N ASN A 76 3.45 2.16 -26.70
CA ASN A 76 4.01 2.75 -27.91
C ASN A 76 4.76 1.75 -28.82
N SER A 77 4.83 0.47 -28.43
CA SER A 77 5.42 -0.58 -29.29
C SER A 77 4.59 -0.92 -30.54
N GLY A 78 3.39 -0.35 -30.65
CA GLY A 78 2.54 -0.41 -31.83
C GLY A 78 1.71 -1.69 -31.97
N ALA A 79 0.87 -1.69 -33.00
CA ALA A 79 -0.09 -2.77 -33.23
C ALA A 79 0.55 -4.13 -33.51
N GLN A 80 1.75 -4.16 -34.11
CA GLN A 80 2.49 -5.41 -34.37
C GLN A 80 2.83 -6.19 -33.10
N ASN A 81 3.02 -5.50 -31.97
CA ASN A 81 3.29 -6.08 -30.65
C ASN A 81 2.04 -6.02 -29.74
N LEU A 82 0.84 -5.93 -30.32
CA LEU A 82 -0.41 -5.74 -29.59
C LEU A 82 -0.30 -4.66 -28.49
N PHE A 83 0.32 -3.52 -28.84
CA PHE A 83 0.56 -2.42 -27.88
C PHE A 83 1.28 -2.86 -26.59
N GLY A 84 2.25 -3.78 -26.74
CA GLY A 84 3.06 -4.33 -25.67
C GLY A 84 2.52 -5.60 -25.01
N LEU A 85 1.32 -6.05 -25.34
CA LEU A 85 0.71 -7.23 -24.70
C LEU A 85 1.47 -8.54 -24.98
N ASP A 86 2.28 -8.62 -26.06
CA ASP A 86 3.12 -9.78 -26.35
C ASP A 86 4.31 -9.96 -25.39
N GLN A 87 4.62 -8.95 -24.59
CA GLN A 87 5.71 -9.00 -23.62
C GLN A 87 5.16 -9.17 -22.21
N ALA A 88 5.76 -10.08 -21.44
CA ALA A 88 5.36 -10.36 -20.07
C ALA A 88 6.55 -10.28 -19.13
N ASN A 89 6.42 -9.43 -18.12
CA ASN A 89 7.32 -9.37 -16.98
C ASN A 89 6.52 -9.66 -15.72
N MET A 90 7.05 -10.52 -14.85
CA MET A 90 6.33 -11.00 -13.68
C MET A 90 7.22 -11.03 -12.45
N ARG A 91 6.62 -10.71 -11.31
CA ARG A 91 7.18 -10.97 -9.97
C ARG A 91 6.16 -11.75 -9.15
N LEU A 92 6.60 -12.87 -8.59
CA LEU A 92 5.86 -13.62 -7.58
C LEU A 92 6.36 -13.18 -6.20
N GLY A 93 5.44 -12.85 -5.30
CA GLY A 93 5.74 -12.39 -3.95
C GLY A 93 4.93 -13.13 -2.90
N PHE A 94 5.57 -13.37 -1.75
CA PHE A 94 4.97 -13.95 -0.56
C PHE A 94 5.20 -12.99 0.59
N GLU A 95 4.15 -12.51 1.20
CA GLU A 95 4.15 -11.47 2.22
C GLU A 95 3.44 -11.99 3.48
N PHE A 96 4.15 -12.08 4.60
CA PHE A 96 3.67 -12.72 5.83
C PHE A 96 3.48 -11.69 6.94
N GLY A 97 2.31 -11.67 7.57
CA GLY A 97 2.12 -11.05 8.87
C GLY A 97 2.72 -11.93 9.97
N VAL A 98 3.95 -11.60 10.38
CA VAL A 98 4.64 -12.33 11.46
C VAL A 98 4.01 -11.98 12.81
N THR A 99 3.75 -10.69 13.02
CA THR A 99 2.97 -10.15 14.15
C THR A 99 2.06 -9.03 13.60
N ASP A 100 1.21 -8.46 14.45
CA ASP A 100 0.38 -7.29 14.06
C ASP A 100 1.21 -6.06 13.67
N LYS A 101 2.50 -6.02 14.08
CA LYS A 101 3.43 -4.93 13.75
C LYS A 101 4.49 -5.31 12.73
N LEU A 102 4.89 -6.60 12.66
CA LEU A 102 5.98 -7.06 11.81
C LEU A 102 5.45 -7.86 10.63
N MET A 103 5.82 -7.44 9.44
CA MET A 103 5.63 -8.12 8.17
C MET A 103 6.98 -8.48 7.58
N ALA A 104 7.12 -9.69 7.07
CA ALA A 104 8.25 -10.16 6.31
C ALA A 104 7.78 -10.67 4.96
N GLY A 105 8.61 -10.58 3.93
CA GLY A 105 8.25 -11.14 2.64
C GLY A 105 9.47 -11.38 1.76
N PHE A 106 9.24 -12.14 0.72
CA PHE A 106 10.24 -12.40 -0.32
C PHE A 106 9.55 -12.53 -1.68
N GLY A 107 10.32 -12.34 -2.75
CA GLY A 107 9.81 -12.46 -4.08
C GLY A 107 10.88 -12.77 -5.11
N ARG A 108 10.40 -13.16 -6.30
CA ARG A 108 11.24 -13.41 -7.46
C ARG A 108 10.67 -12.72 -8.69
N SER A 109 11.51 -11.92 -9.33
CA SER A 109 11.21 -11.25 -10.61
C SER A 109 11.97 -11.92 -11.76
N ASN A 110 11.33 -12.01 -12.94
CA ASN A 110 12.04 -12.36 -14.16
C ASN A 110 12.85 -11.18 -14.74
N VAL A 111 12.48 -9.95 -14.38
CA VAL A 111 13.27 -8.75 -14.72
C VAL A 111 14.60 -8.83 -13.97
N ASN A 112 15.70 -8.75 -14.70
CA ASN A 112 17.07 -8.91 -14.18
C ASN A 112 17.31 -10.20 -13.38
N LYS A 113 16.36 -11.16 -13.41
CA LYS A 113 16.38 -12.41 -12.62
C LYS A 113 16.66 -12.15 -11.14
N GLU A 114 15.95 -11.20 -10.55
CA GLU A 114 16.16 -10.76 -9.16
C GLU A 114 15.33 -11.58 -8.17
N VAL A 115 15.94 -11.85 -7.01
CA VAL A 115 15.28 -12.33 -5.80
C VAL A 115 15.36 -11.25 -4.77
N ASP A 116 14.27 -10.91 -4.13
CA ASP A 116 14.20 -9.90 -3.08
C ASP A 116 13.61 -10.45 -1.79
N GLY A 117 14.08 -9.92 -0.67
CA GLY A 117 13.51 -10.15 0.65
C GLY A 117 13.37 -8.85 1.41
N PHE A 118 12.37 -8.73 2.29
CA PHE A 118 12.12 -7.52 3.04
C PHE A 118 11.51 -7.75 4.42
N LEU A 119 11.70 -6.76 5.26
CA LEU A 119 11.04 -6.59 6.54
C LEU A 119 10.34 -5.24 6.58
N LYS A 120 9.13 -5.20 7.15
CA LYS A 120 8.38 -3.96 7.40
C LYS A 120 7.84 -3.97 8.83
N TYR A 121 8.20 -2.95 9.61
CA TYR A 121 7.82 -2.84 11.02
C TYR A 121 7.01 -1.58 11.27
N LYS A 122 5.80 -1.74 11.82
CA LYS A 122 4.88 -0.66 12.16
C LYS A 122 5.25 -0.06 13.52
N ILE A 123 5.68 1.21 13.51
CA ILE A 123 6.08 1.96 14.71
C ILE A 123 4.88 2.66 15.32
N LEU A 124 4.17 3.47 14.51
CA LEU A 124 3.02 4.25 14.92
C LEU A 124 1.81 3.86 14.10
N ARG A 125 0.64 3.90 14.72
CA ARG A 125 -0.63 3.65 14.07
C ARG A 125 -1.57 4.82 14.33
N GLN A 126 -2.11 5.38 13.26
CA GLN A 126 -3.11 6.46 13.34
C GLN A 126 -4.29 6.00 14.19
N SER A 127 -4.70 6.84 15.13
CA SER A 127 -5.79 6.57 16.07
C SER A 127 -6.46 7.85 16.55
N THR A 128 -7.67 7.69 17.09
CA THR A 128 -8.47 8.73 17.76
C THR A 128 -9.01 8.17 19.07
N GLY A 129 -9.52 9.04 19.94
CA GLY A 129 -10.05 8.66 21.25
C GLY A 129 -9.00 8.82 22.35
N GLN A 130 -8.83 7.81 23.22
CA GLN A 130 -7.91 7.88 24.36
C GLN A 130 -6.46 8.21 23.93
N VAL A 131 -5.98 7.57 22.88
CA VAL A 131 -4.69 7.89 22.25
C VAL A 131 -4.96 8.51 20.88
N ASN A 132 -4.58 9.78 20.73
CA ASN A 132 -4.74 10.51 19.47
C ASN A 132 -3.40 10.56 18.74
N MET A 133 -3.26 9.77 17.66
CA MET A 133 -2.10 9.71 16.80
C MET A 133 -2.50 10.11 15.37
N PRO A 134 -2.04 11.25 14.84
CA PRO A 134 -2.52 11.79 13.56
C PRO A 134 -2.02 11.05 12.33
N ILE A 135 -0.97 10.21 12.45
CA ILE A 135 -0.31 9.51 11.35
C ILE A 135 0.03 8.07 11.71
N SER A 136 0.22 7.25 10.69
CA SER A 136 0.86 5.93 10.83
C SER A 136 2.28 5.99 10.30
N VAL A 137 3.24 5.31 10.97
CA VAL A 137 4.64 5.25 10.56
C VAL A 137 5.12 3.80 10.59
N SER A 138 5.80 3.39 9.51
CA SER A 138 6.48 2.09 9.43
C SER A 138 7.89 2.24 8.88
N LEU A 139 8.80 1.40 9.34
CA LEU A 139 10.10 1.21 8.72
C LEU A 139 10.02 0.03 7.75
N PHE A 140 10.64 0.21 6.60
CA PHE A 140 10.78 -0.82 5.58
C PHE A 140 12.26 -0.98 5.23
N SER A 141 12.70 -2.22 5.10
CA SER A 141 14.06 -2.55 4.66
C SER A 141 14.01 -3.78 3.77
N SER A 142 14.64 -3.69 2.60
CA SER A 142 14.75 -4.80 1.66
C SER A 142 16.18 -5.01 1.18
N MET A 143 16.45 -6.24 0.79
CA MET A 143 17.65 -6.66 0.09
C MET A 143 17.24 -7.33 -1.21
N VAL A 144 17.92 -6.99 -2.31
CA VAL A 144 17.74 -7.58 -3.63
C VAL A 144 19.03 -8.24 -4.06
N VAL A 145 18.92 -9.44 -4.61
CA VAL A 145 20.02 -10.20 -5.20
C VAL A 145 19.75 -10.39 -6.68
N ARG A 146 20.65 -9.90 -7.55
CA ARG A 146 20.63 -10.18 -8.98
C ARG A 146 21.22 -11.57 -9.23
N THR A 147 20.44 -12.53 -9.74
CA THR A 147 20.84 -13.94 -9.91
C THR A 147 21.18 -14.31 -11.35
N GLY A 148 21.10 -13.37 -12.30
CA GLY A 148 21.47 -13.56 -13.70
C GLY A 148 22.97 -13.81 -13.90
N PRO A 149 23.42 -14.12 -15.12
CA PRO A 149 24.84 -14.18 -15.47
C PRO A 149 25.56 -12.87 -15.16
N TRP A 150 26.87 -12.92 -14.98
CA TRP A 150 27.68 -11.72 -14.85
C TRP A 150 27.75 -10.97 -16.17
N GLU A 151 27.65 -9.65 -16.17
CA GLU A 151 27.79 -8.81 -17.37
C GLU A 151 29.21 -8.90 -17.94
N ASN A 152 30.21 -9.01 -17.07
CA ASN A 152 31.62 -9.18 -17.43
C ASN A 152 32.17 -10.42 -16.72
N PRO A 153 32.01 -11.63 -17.28
CA PRO A 153 32.43 -12.88 -16.64
C PRO A 153 33.95 -13.02 -16.52
N ASP A 154 34.72 -12.35 -17.35
CA ASP A 154 36.18 -12.44 -17.39
C ASP A 154 36.89 -11.66 -16.29
N ARG A 155 36.17 -10.79 -15.60
CA ARG A 155 36.72 -10.07 -14.45
C ARG A 155 36.47 -10.82 -13.13
N LYS A 156 37.25 -10.51 -12.10
CA LYS A 156 36.98 -11.01 -10.75
C LYS A 156 35.65 -10.43 -10.23
N ASN A 157 34.63 -11.27 -10.14
CA ASN A 157 33.29 -10.91 -9.69
C ASN A 157 33.06 -11.37 -8.25
N TYR A 158 32.59 -10.46 -7.39
CA TYR A 158 32.26 -10.76 -6.00
C TYR A 158 30.74 -10.91 -5.83
N PHE A 159 30.30 -11.87 -5.02
CA PHE A 159 28.88 -12.05 -4.73
C PHE A 159 28.21 -10.76 -4.19
N THR A 160 28.92 -10.02 -3.35
CA THR A 160 28.44 -8.75 -2.80
C THR A 160 28.08 -7.72 -3.87
N SER A 161 28.74 -7.75 -5.04
CA SER A 161 28.42 -6.86 -6.17
C SER A 161 27.00 -7.07 -6.75
N ARG A 162 26.32 -8.17 -6.38
CA ARG A 162 24.95 -8.48 -6.79
C ARG A 162 23.90 -8.01 -5.81
N LEU A 163 24.33 -7.44 -4.67
CA LEU A 163 23.48 -7.04 -3.57
C LEU A 163 23.10 -5.57 -3.67
N TYR A 164 21.83 -5.31 -3.43
CA TYR A 164 21.24 -3.98 -3.37
C TYR A 164 20.35 -3.90 -2.13
N TYR A 165 20.32 -2.75 -1.48
CA TYR A 165 19.54 -2.53 -0.28
C TYR A 165 18.62 -1.33 -0.47
N CYS A 166 17.42 -1.39 0.09
CA CYS A 166 16.52 -0.26 0.10
C CYS A 166 15.91 -0.09 1.49
N HIS A 167 16.00 1.12 2.01
CA HIS A 167 15.45 1.50 3.32
C HIS A 167 14.46 2.65 3.13
N GLN A 168 13.27 2.53 3.72
CA GLN A 168 12.21 3.52 3.62
C GLN A 168 11.58 3.80 4.98
N ILE A 169 11.16 5.03 5.18
CA ILE A 169 10.24 5.40 6.25
C ILE A 169 8.90 5.67 5.59
N LEU A 170 7.89 4.83 5.85
CA LEU A 170 6.54 5.02 5.33
C LEU A 170 5.74 5.85 6.33
N ILE A 171 5.27 7.02 5.91
CA ILE A 171 4.49 7.96 6.72
C ILE A 171 3.15 8.14 6.02
N ALA A 172 2.07 7.67 6.62
CA ALA A 172 0.76 7.68 6.00
C ALA A 172 -0.30 8.30 6.90
N ARG A 173 -1.29 8.93 6.26
CA ARG A 173 -2.48 9.46 6.91
C ARG A 173 -3.72 9.17 6.08
N LYS A 174 -4.74 8.62 6.73
CA LYS A 174 -6.11 8.58 6.23
C LYS A 174 -6.80 9.86 6.70
N PHE A 175 -7.06 10.79 5.78
CA PHE A 175 -7.64 12.09 6.09
C PHE A 175 -9.15 11.99 6.34
N ASN A 176 -9.80 11.10 5.58
CA ASN A 176 -11.23 10.79 5.69
C ASN A 176 -11.50 9.39 5.12
N GLU A 177 -12.77 8.98 5.04
CA GLU A 177 -13.13 7.65 4.53
C GLU A 177 -12.78 7.43 3.05
N SER A 178 -12.57 8.49 2.28
CA SER A 178 -12.28 8.40 0.85
C SER A 178 -10.84 8.70 0.49
N PHE A 179 -10.12 9.52 1.25
CA PHE A 179 -8.80 10.01 0.86
C PHE A 179 -7.71 9.64 1.85
N SER A 180 -6.63 9.05 1.32
CA SER A 180 -5.41 8.71 2.07
C SER A 180 -4.17 9.12 1.28
N LEU A 181 -3.13 9.51 1.98
CA LEU A 181 -1.84 9.90 1.42
C LEU A 181 -0.70 9.22 2.19
N GLN A 182 0.37 8.90 1.50
CA GLN A 182 1.60 8.35 2.06
C GLN A 182 2.81 9.02 1.45
N LEU A 183 3.81 9.32 2.29
CA LEU A 183 5.15 9.72 1.92
C LEU A 183 6.13 8.59 2.26
N ALA A 184 7.19 8.45 1.46
CA ALA A 184 8.20 7.41 1.62
C ALA A 184 9.61 7.96 1.32
N PRO A 185 10.24 8.73 2.26
CA PRO A 185 11.67 9.00 2.19
C PRO A 185 12.43 7.68 2.07
N THR A 186 13.36 7.62 1.12
CA THR A 186 14.00 6.37 0.69
C THR A 186 15.50 6.55 0.49
N LEU A 187 16.26 5.56 0.93
CA LEU A 187 17.67 5.36 0.61
C LEU A 187 17.81 4.02 -0.11
N VAL A 188 18.41 4.02 -1.30
CA VAL A 188 18.83 2.81 -2.02
C VAL A 188 20.34 2.76 -2.06
N HIS A 189 20.94 1.66 -1.58
CA HIS A 189 22.38 1.38 -1.68
C HIS A 189 22.64 0.32 -2.75
N ARG A 190 23.57 0.60 -3.67
CA ARG A 190 24.01 -0.30 -4.74
C ARG A 190 25.48 -0.65 -4.51
N ASN A 191 25.79 -1.92 -4.25
CA ASN A 191 27.17 -2.34 -4.00
C ASN A 191 28.08 -2.23 -5.25
N LEU A 192 27.48 -2.29 -6.44
CA LEU A 192 28.16 -2.11 -7.70
C LEU A 192 27.40 -1.09 -8.56
N VAL A 193 28.13 -0.11 -9.10
CA VAL A 193 27.68 0.85 -10.09
C VAL A 193 28.44 0.67 -11.40
N SER A 194 27.91 1.17 -12.51
CA SER A 194 28.48 1.02 -13.85
C SER A 194 29.77 1.85 -14.02
N ASP A 195 29.84 2.99 -13.36
CA ASP A 195 30.94 3.95 -13.46
C ASP A 195 31.25 4.57 -12.11
N THR A 196 32.48 5.04 -11.90
CA THR A 196 32.96 5.69 -10.66
C THR A 196 32.32 7.06 -10.42
N THR A 197 31.74 7.69 -11.44
CA THR A 197 30.99 8.95 -11.32
C THR A 197 29.58 8.74 -10.79
N ILE A 198 29.04 7.52 -10.86
CA ILE A 198 27.71 7.15 -10.38
C ILE A 198 27.75 6.81 -8.90
N LYS A 199 26.81 7.34 -8.13
CA LYS A 199 26.77 7.14 -6.68
C LYS A 199 26.21 5.76 -6.32
N ASN A 200 26.82 5.13 -5.31
CA ASN A 200 26.28 3.90 -4.71
C ASN A 200 24.98 4.18 -3.93
N ASP A 201 24.93 5.32 -3.23
CA ASP A 201 23.77 5.73 -2.43
C ASP A 201 22.87 6.66 -3.22
N VAL A 202 21.60 6.31 -3.32
CA VAL A 202 20.57 7.05 -4.03
C VAL A 202 19.47 7.46 -3.06
N PHE A 203 19.27 8.76 -2.90
CA PHE A 203 18.20 9.35 -2.11
C PHE A 203 16.98 9.63 -2.99
N ALA A 204 15.83 9.17 -2.55
CA ALA A 204 14.56 9.36 -3.23
C ALA A 204 13.45 9.67 -2.23
N ALA A 205 12.35 10.18 -2.74
CA ALA A 205 11.12 10.38 -1.98
C ALA A 205 9.92 9.90 -2.79
N GLY A 206 9.19 8.91 -2.25
CA GLY A 206 7.94 8.45 -2.82
C GLY A 206 6.75 9.22 -2.26
N ILE A 207 5.76 9.48 -3.09
CA ILE A 207 4.43 9.93 -2.69
C ILE A 207 3.40 8.98 -3.28
N GLY A 208 2.46 8.49 -2.48
CA GLY A 208 1.38 7.61 -2.91
C GLY A 208 0.04 8.09 -2.35
N GLY A 209 -0.97 8.13 -3.20
CA GLY A 209 -2.32 8.53 -2.81
C GLY A 209 -3.36 7.49 -3.19
N ARG A 210 -4.41 7.43 -2.40
CA ARG A 210 -5.60 6.63 -2.65
C ARG A 210 -6.85 7.47 -2.52
N TYR A 211 -7.75 7.35 -3.51
CA TYR A 211 -9.09 7.92 -3.47
C TYR A 211 -10.13 6.82 -3.67
N LYS A 212 -10.96 6.58 -2.65
CA LYS A 212 -12.01 5.56 -2.66
C LYS A 212 -13.20 6.06 -3.49
N LEU A 213 -13.50 5.40 -4.59
CA LEU A 213 -14.60 5.71 -5.49
C LEU A 213 -15.89 5.03 -5.06
N THR A 214 -15.79 3.75 -4.69
CA THR A 214 -16.91 2.95 -4.20
C THR A 214 -16.46 2.12 -2.99
N ARG A 215 -17.35 1.31 -2.42
CA ARG A 215 -16.98 0.38 -1.33
C ARG A 215 -15.87 -0.61 -1.75
N ARG A 216 -15.80 -0.98 -3.03
CA ARG A 216 -14.89 -2.01 -3.56
C ARG A 216 -13.83 -1.46 -4.51
N THR A 217 -13.94 -0.22 -4.96
CA THR A 217 -13.04 0.34 -5.96
C THR A 217 -12.39 1.61 -5.43
N SER A 218 -11.08 1.72 -5.62
CA SER A 218 -10.33 2.95 -5.34
C SER A 218 -9.39 3.28 -6.51
N PHE A 219 -9.18 4.57 -6.73
CA PHE A 219 -8.14 5.10 -7.59
C PHE A 219 -6.87 5.30 -6.78
N ASN A 220 -5.73 4.87 -7.32
CA ASN A 220 -4.42 5.03 -6.70
C ASN A 220 -3.47 5.70 -7.68
N ALA A 221 -2.58 6.52 -7.12
CA ALA A 221 -1.47 7.12 -7.86
C ALA A 221 -0.23 7.11 -6.99
N GLU A 222 0.93 6.91 -7.59
CA GLU A 222 2.22 6.99 -6.92
C GLU A 222 3.27 7.63 -7.82
N TYR A 223 4.15 8.41 -7.23
CA TYR A 223 5.29 9.02 -7.89
C TYR A 223 6.52 8.90 -7.01
N VAL A 224 7.65 8.55 -7.60
CA VAL A 224 8.93 8.47 -6.91
C VAL A 224 9.89 9.46 -7.54
N TYR A 225 10.26 10.46 -6.76
CA TYR A 225 11.25 11.46 -7.12
C TYR A 225 12.63 11.01 -6.65
N VAL A 226 13.58 10.94 -7.55
CA VAL A 226 15.00 10.69 -7.26
C VAL A 226 15.75 12.01 -7.35
N ALA A 227 16.56 12.34 -6.34
CA ALA A 227 17.34 13.57 -6.34
C ALA A 227 18.31 13.60 -7.53
N PRO A 228 18.46 14.76 -8.21
CA PRO A 228 19.26 14.87 -9.43
C PRO A 228 20.73 14.49 -9.25
N GLY A 229 21.37 14.01 -10.32
CA GLY A 229 22.81 13.71 -10.35
C GLY A 229 23.23 12.45 -9.58
N GLN A 230 22.27 11.56 -9.25
CA GLN A 230 22.56 10.31 -8.55
C GLN A 230 22.46 9.07 -9.45
N LEU A 231 21.73 9.18 -10.55
CA LEU A 231 21.54 8.12 -11.53
C LEU A 231 22.01 8.59 -12.90
N GLU A 232 22.23 7.63 -13.80
CA GLU A 232 22.48 7.90 -15.21
C GLU A 232 21.26 8.56 -15.87
N ASP A 233 21.48 9.40 -16.90
CA ASP A 233 20.43 10.16 -17.60
C ASP A 233 19.36 9.29 -18.26
N ILE A 234 19.67 8.03 -18.51
CA ILE A 234 18.73 7.04 -19.06
C ILE A 234 17.57 6.75 -18.10
N TYR A 235 17.79 6.85 -16.77
CA TYR A 235 16.79 6.56 -15.77
C TYR A 235 15.87 7.74 -15.53
N LYS A 236 14.61 7.45 -15.29
CA LYS A 236 13.51 8.42 -15.09
C LYS A 236 12.80 8.14 -13.78
N ASN A 237 12.15 9.15 -13.25
CA ASN A 237 11.28 8.99 -12.08
C ASN A 237 10.11 8.06 -12.39
N SER A 238 9.81 7.16 -11.48
CA SER A 238 8.68 6.24 -11.61
C SER A 238 7.37 6.96 -11.30
N LEU A 239 6.39 6.82 -12.20
CA LEU A 239 5.02 7.30 -12.02
C LEU A 239 4.06 6.15 -12.37
N SER A 240 3.11 5.89 -11.50
CA SER A 240 2.08 4.87 -11.73
C SER A 240 0.72 5.40 -11.32
N ILE A 241 -0.31 5.05 -12.10
CA ILE A 241 -1.71 5.36 -11.80
C ILE A 241 -2.55 4.11 -12.05
N GLY A 242 -3.59 3.90 -11.27
CA GLY A 242 -4.41 2.70 -11.43
C GLY A 242 -5.61 2.63 -10.50
N PHE A 243 -6.26 1.47 -10.54
CA PHE A 243 -7.44 1.18 -9.76
C PHE A 243 -7.26 -0.12 -8.99
N ASP A 244 -7.70 -0.11 -7.72
CA ASP A 244 -7.90 -1.31 -6.94
C ASP A 244 -9.36 -1.73 -7.03
N ILE A 245 -9.59 -3.02 -7.27
CA ILE A 245 -10.90 -3.65 -7.31
C ILE A 245 -10.88 -4.82 -6.32
N GLU A 246 -11.68 -4.71 -5.26
CA GLU A 246 -11.81 -5.75 -4.23
C GLU A 246 -12.94 -6.70 -4.58
N THR A 247 -12.62 -7.98 -4.65
CA THR A 247 -13.60 -9.06 -4.84
C THR A 247 -13.39 -10.09 -3.74
N GLY A 248 -14.39 -10.45 -2.99
CA GLY A 248 -14.47 -11.46 -1.92
C GLY A 248 -13.26 -12.33 -1.53
N GLY A 249 -12.07 -11.78 -1.38
CA GLY A 249 -10.82 -12.47 -1.02
C GLY A 249 -9.62 -12.17 -1.93
N HIS A 250 -9.83 -11.43 -3.00
CA HIS A 250 -8.76 -10.96 -3.88
C HIS A 250 -8.79 -9.43 -4.00
N VAL A 251 -7.61 -8.84 -4.19
CA VAL A 251 -7.46 -7.45 -4.61
C VAL A 251 -6.80 -7.46 -5.98
N PHE A 252 -7.50 -6.93 -6.97
CA PHE A 252 -6.99 -6.70 -8.32
C PHE A 252 -6.59 -5.24 -8.43
N GLN A 253 -5.33 -4.98 -8.80
CA GLN A 253 -4.83 -3.63 -9.09
C GLN A 253 -4.52 -3.55 -10.57
N LEU A 254 -5.31 -2.80 -11.33
CA LEU A 254 -5.05 -2.52 -12.75
C LEU A 254 -4.39 -1.15 -12.86
N HIS A 255 -3.28 -1.05 -13.57
CA HIS A 255 -2.52 0.21 -13.59
C HIS A 255 -1.72 0.42 -14.85
N PHE A 256 -1.32 1.67 -15.04
CA PHE A 256 -0.34 2.13 -16.00
C PHE A 256 0.89 2.65 -15.26
N THR A 257 2.08 2.29 -15.74
CA THR A 257 3.36 2.67 -15.14
C THR A 257 4.43 2.82 -16.21
N ASN A 258 5.41 3.67 -15.98
CA ASN A 258 6.62 3.72 -16.81
C ASN A 258 7.75 2.82 -16.28
N SER A 259 7.51 2.12 -15.18
CA SER A 259 8.51 1.24 -14.56
C SER A 259 8.27 -0.23 -14.90
N LYS A 260 9.24 -0.87 -15.54
CA LYS A 260 9.25 -2.32 -15.80
C LYS A 260 9.60 -3.12 -14.53
N PRO A 261 10.61 -2.77 -13.74
CA PRO A 261 10.90 -3.43 -12.46
C PRO A 261 9.77 -3.25 -11.43
N MET A 262 9.62 -4.24 -10.55
CA MET A 262 8.50 -4.34 -9.60
C MET A 262 8.95 -4.41 -8.13
N ASN A 263 10.26 -4.38 -7.85
CA ASN A 263 10.84 -4.25 -6.50
C ASN A 263 11.36 -2.82 -6.29
N GLU A 264 11.59 -2.44 -5.03
CA GLU A 264 11.92 -1.07 -4.63
C GLU A 264 13.19 -0.55 -5.29
N LYS A 265 14.27 -1.35 -5.28
CA LYS A 265 15.52 -1.01 -5.96
C LYS A 265 15.29 -0.74 -7.44
N GLY A 266 14.52 -1.59 -8.09
CA GLY A 266 14.30 -1.55 -9.52
C GLY A 266 13.44 -0.35 -9.96
N PHE A 267 12.24 -0.14 -9.38
CA PHE A 267 11.39 0.96 -9.83
C PHE A 267 11.89 2.34 -9.38
N ILE A 268 12.77 2.41 -8.37
CA ILE A 268 13.39 3.66 -7.93
C ILE A 268 14.60 4.02 -8.78
N THR A 269 15.48 3.05 -9.07
CA THR A 269 16.79 3.33 -9.67
C THR A 269 16.99 2.81 -11.10
N GLU A 270 16.04 2.05 -11.66
CA GLU A 270 16.17 1.42 -12.99
C GLU A 270 14.95 1.62 -13.90
N THR A 271 14.12 2.61 -13.61
CA THR A 271 13.00 3.00 -14.49
C THR A 271 13.54 3.74 -15.70
N THR A 272 13.31 3.21 -16.91
CA THR A 272 13.76 3.82 -18.16
C THR A 272 12.65 4.45 -18.98
N GLY A 273 11.39 4.10 -18.72
CA GLY A 273 10.23 4.59 -19.45
C GLY A 273 9.99 6.08 -19.23
N ASN A 274 9.56 6.78 -20.29
CA ASN A 274 9.19 8.18 -20.24
C ASN A 274 7.71 8.36 -20.61
N TRP A 275 6.92 8.91 -19.68
CA TRP A 275 5.49 9.14 -19.88
C TRP A 275 5.21 10.04 -21.09
N SER A 276 6.02 11.10 -21.32
CA SER A 276 5.84 12.03 -22.43
C SER A 276 6.11 11.40 -23.79
N LYS A 277 6.83 10.25 -23.85
CA LYS A 277 7.10 9.50 -25.06
C LYS A 277 6.17 8.32 -25.27
N GLY A 278 5.24 8.06 -24.31
CA GLY A 278 4.36 6.90 -24.35
C GLY A 278 5.03 5.59 -23.94
N ASP A 279 6.21 5.64 -23.31
CA ASP A 279 6.87 4.45 -22.76
C ASP A 279 6.15 3.97 -21.49
N ILE A 280 4.86 3.73 -21.62
CA ILE A 280 3.95 3.38 -20.54
C ILE A 280 3.57 1.91 -20.70
N GLN A 281 3.58 1.17 -19.62
CA GLN A 281 3.22 -0.25 -19.57
C GLN A 281 1.87 -0.39 -18.87
N PHE A 282 0.97 -1.16 -19.46
CA PHE A 282 -0.16 -1.69 -18.74
C PHE A 282 0.33 -2.81 -17.82
N GLY A 283 -0.23 -2.90 -16.63
CA GLY A 283 0.10 -3.94 -15.68
C GLY A 283 -1.05 -4.24 -14.73
N PHE A 284 -0.91 -5.35 -14.04
CA PHE A 284 -1.82 -5.69 -12.96
C PHE A 284 -1.06 -6.35 -11.80
N ASN A 285 -1.59 -6.18 -10.60
CA ASN A 285 -1.23 -7.00 -9.45
C ASN A 285 -2.50 -7.75 -9.00
N VAL A 286 -2.34 -9.01 -8.67
CA VAL A 286 -3.39 -9.83 -8.05
C VAL A 286 -2.86 -10.32 -6.73
N SER A 287 -3.56 -10.06 -5.65
CA SER A 287 -3.21 -10.59 -4.35
C SER A 287 -4.34 -11.39 -3.73
N ARG A 288 -3.96 -12.45 -3.01
CA ARG A 288 -4.87 -13.30 -2.26
C ARG A 288 -4.28 -13.66 -0.91
N VAL A 289 -5.08 -13.50 0.13
CA VAL A 289 -4.68 -13.83 1.49
C VAL A 289 -5.02 -15.27 1.85
N PHE A 290 -4.14 -15.91 2.61
CA PHE A 290 -4.28 -17.25 3.14
C PHE A 290 -3.95 -17.25 4.65
N THR A 291 -4.73 -17.97 5.45
CA THR A 291 -4.38 -18.22 6.84
C THR A 291 -3.37 -19.36 6.90
N VAL A 292 -2.13 -19.05 7.30
CA VAL A 292 -1.01 -20.03 7.39
C VAL A 292 -0.69 -20.42 8.84
N ALA A 293 -1.11 -19.59 9.81
CA ALA A 293 -1.00 -19.91 11.23
C ALA A 293 -2.25 -19.38 11.97
N LYS A 294 -2.78 -20.18 12.88
CA LYS A 294 -3.85 -19.72 13.76
C LYS A 294 -3.29 -18.70 14.74
N ARG A 295 -3.98 -17.57 14.91
CA ARG A 295 -3.68 -16.61 15.97
C ARG A 295 -3.82 -17.35 17.31
N LYS A 296 -2.79 -17.32 18.16
CA LYS A 296 -2.95 -17.74 19.55
C LYS A 296 -3.93 -16.74 20.17
N GLU A 297 -5.12 -17.22 20.54
CA GLU A 297 -6.00 -16.43 21.40
C GLU A 297 -5.22 -16.20 22.71
N THR A 298 -4.93 -14.96 23.02
CA THR A 298 -4.45 -14.56 24.35
C THR A 298 -5.58 -14.87 25.33
N LYS A 299 -5.49 -16.00 26.01
CA LYS A 299 -6.32 -16.37 27.16
C LYS A 299 -5.90 -15.56 28.38
N ASP A 300 -5.92 -14.26 28.31
CA ASP A 300 -5.59 -13.37 29.42
C ASP A 300 -6.58 -12.22 29.49
N LEU A 301 -7.84 -12.54 29.75
CA LEU A 301 -8.82 -11.59 30.28
C LEU A 301 -9.99 -12.30 31.01
N GLU A 302 -9.71 -13.45 31.66
CA GLU A 302 -10.63 -14.02 32.66
C GLU A 302 -9.80 -14.60 33.80
N LYS A 303 -9.24 -13.72 34.61
CA LYS A 303 -8.88 -13.97 36.02
C LYS A 303 -8.64 -12.61 36.67
N ASP A 304 -9.64 -12.13 37.29
CA ASP A 304 -9.86 -11.56 38.62
C ASP A 304 -11.01 -10.55 38.57
#